data_2a8a375b9247b07e7104a54393ce14a1
#
_entry.id   2a8a375b9247b07e7104a54393ce14a1
#
_cell.length_a   1.000
_cell.length_b   1.000
_cell.length_c   1.000
_cell.angle_alpha   90.00
_cell.angle_beta   90.00
_cell.angle_gamma   90.00
#
_symmetry.space_group_name_H-M   'P 1'
#
loop_
_entity.id
_entity.type
_entity.pdbx_description
1 polymer ?
#
loop_
_entity_poly.entity_id
_entity_poly.type
_entity_poly.pdbx_seq_one_letter_code
_entity_poly.pdbx_strand_id
1 'polypeptide(L)'
;MDHGNQILIPPSFVALYVPPGKIRPTLGHAELATRYELCEDMAQLLTEQAATQQFQLGITEDLALDRCLQGLLASPDVLSEAEARWVVCRLAELLHWPLPEGLQEPSA
;
A
#
# COMPACT_ATOMS: atom_id res chain seq x y z
N MET A 1 15.94 24.49 8.88
CA MET A 1 15.71 24.28 8.31
C MET A 1 15.88 23.28 7.72
N ASP A 2 15.77 22.52 7.72
CA ASP A 2 16.14 21.61 7.23
C ASP A 2 15.29 21.07 6.26
N HIS A 3 15.40 21.43 5.15
CA HIS A 3 14.56 21.13 4.09
C HIS A 3 14.73 19.72 3.62
N GLY A 4 15.81 19.10 3.95
CA GLY A 4 16.08 17.74 3.56
C GLY A 4 15.16 16.73 4.23
N ASN A 5 14.38 17.19 5.19
CA ASN A 5 13.50 16.27 5.89
C ASN A 5 12.12 16.19 5.30
N GLN A 6 11.88 16.89 4.23
CA GLN A 6 10.58 16.80 3.61
C GLN A 6 10.42 15.47 2.92
N ILE A 7 9.32 14.79 3.19
CA ILE A 7 9.03 13.51 2.60
C ILE A 7 8.20 13.71 1.35
N LEU A 8 8.64 13.09 0.27
CA LEU A 8 7.88 13.14 -0.97
C LEU A 8 6.85 12.01 -0.95
N ILE A 9 5.61 12.38 -0.89
CA ILE A 9 4.52 11.42 -0.81
C ILE A 9 4.04 11.14 -2.23
N PRO A 10 4.01 9.85 -2.64
CA PRO A 10 3.58 9.54 -4.01
C PRO A 10 2.16 10.01 -4.28
N PRO A 11 1.90 10.48 -5.49
CA PRO A 11 0.52 10.89 -5.83
C PRO A 11 -0.49 9.77 -5.63
N SER A 12 -0.11 8.54 -5.86
CA SER A 12 -1.02 7.42 -5.67
C SER A 12 -1.47 7.31 -4.22
N PHE A 13 -0.60 7.65 -3.27
CA PHE A 13 -0.99 7.61 -1.88
C PHE A 13 -1.86 8.80 -1.51
N VAL A 14 -1.47 9.99 -1.98
CA VAL A 14 -2.26 11.19 -1.71
C VAL A 14 -3.69 11.01 -2.22
N ALA A 15 -3.84 10.37 -3.37
CA ALA A 15 -5.15 10.18 -3.97
C ALA A 15 -6.11 9.42 -3.08
N LEU A 16 -5.60 8.59 -2.17
CA LEU A 16 -6.46 7.84 -1.25
C LEU A 16 -7.28 8.76 -0.35
N TYR A 17 -6.80 9.98 -0.14
CA TYR A 17 -7.43 10.91 0.79
C TYR A 17 -8.12 12.08 0.09
N VAL A 18 -8.21 12.02 -1.24
CA VAL A 18 -8.89 13.07 -2.00
C VAL A 18 -10.30 12.59 -2.33
N PRO A 19 -11.33 13.22 -1.74
CA PRO A 19 -12.69 12.77 -2.00
C PRO A 19 -13.09 13.00 -3.46
N PRO A 20 -14.07 12.26 -3.94
CA PRO A 20 -14.53 12.46 -5.32
C PRO A 20 -14.95 13.89 -5.54
N GLY A 21 -14.55 14.44 -6.67
CA GLY A 21 -14.89 15.82 -7.02
C GLY A 21 -14.09 16.89 -6.32
N LYS A 22 -13.12 16.50 -5.50
CA LYS A 22 -12.26 17.46 -4.81
C LYS A 22 -10.85 17.35 -5.35
N ILE A 23 -10.04 18.36 -5.06
CA ILE A 23 -8.64 18.34 -5.49
C ILE A 23 -7.68 18.33 -4.31
N ARG A 24 -8.19 18.51 -3.10
CA ARG A 24 -7.34 18.54 -1.93
C ARG A 24 -7.60 17.33 -1.05
N PRO A 25 -6.55 16.77 -0.43
CA PRO A 25 -6.74 15.66 0.48
C PRO A 25 -7.41 16.12 1.77
N THR A 26 -8.03 15.17 2.46
CA THR A 26 -8.70 15.46 3.73
C THR A 26 -7.72 15.57 4.89
N LEU A 27 -6.47 15.08 4.71
CA LEU A 27 -5.46 15.15 5.74
C LEU A 27 -4.42 16.21 5.39
N GLY A 28 -3.86 16.84 6.41
CA GLY A 28 -2.75 17.73 6.22
C GLY A 28 -1.48 16.98 5.84
N HIS A 29 -0.45 17.73 5.42
CA HIS A 29 0.78 17.09 4.94
C HIS A 29 1.44 16.23 6.02
N ALA A 30 1.49 16.71 7.26
CA ALA A 30 2.14 15.94 8.31
C ALA A 30 1.44 14.61 8.58
N GLU A 31 0.11 14.63 8.57
CA GLU A 31 -0.66 13.42 8.78
C GLU A 31 -0.52 12.48 7.60
N LEU A 32 -0.53 13.02 6.38
CA LEU A 32 -0.31 12.21 5.19
C LEU A 32 1.05 11.54 5.25
N ALA A 33 2.08 12.29 5.64
CA ALA A 33 3.43 11.74 5.71
C ALA A 33 3.51 10.61 6.73
N THR A 34 2.85 10.77 7.87
CA THR A 34 2.84 9.73 8.90
C THR A 34 2.17 8.45 8.38
N ARG A 35 1.01 8.62 7.72
CA ARG A 35 0.31 7.45 7.17
C ARG A 35 1.11 6.82 6.05
N TYR A 36 1.72 7.63 5.20
CA TYR A 36 2.54 7.10 4.11
C TYR A 36 3.72 6.29 4.66
N GLU A 37 4.41 6.83 5.66
CA GLU A 37 5.55 6.12 6.23
C GLU A 37 5.12 4.77 6.81
N LEU A 38 3.99 4.75 7.49
CA LEU A 38 3.48 3.50 8.04
C LEU A 38 3.21 2.49 6.93
N CYS A 39 2.55 2.93 5.88
CA CYS A 39 2.19 2.03 4.79
C CYS A 39 3.41 1.57 4.01
N GLU A 40 4.37 2.47 3.78
CA GLU A 40 5.60 2.09 3.08
C GLU A 40 6.40 1.10 3.91
N ASP A 41 6.53 1.34 5.22
CA ASP A 41 7.23 0.43 6.10
C ASP A 41 6.56 -0.94 6.12
N MET A 42 5.23 -0.95 6.13
CA MET A 42 4.49 -2.20 6.10
C MET A 42 4.78 -2.98 4.81
N ALA A 43 4.80 -2.28 3.68
CA ALA A 43 5.10 -2.92 2.41
C ALA A 43 6.51 -3.51 2.42
N GLN A 44 7.48 -2.76 2.96
CA GLN A 44 8.85 -3.24 3.03
C GLN A 44 8.96 -4.48 3.92
N LEU A 45 8.27 -4.47 5.06
CA LEU A 45 8.30 -5.62 5.96
C LEU A 45 7.68 -6.86 5.35
N LEU A 46 6.67 -6.68 4.52
CA LEU A 46 5.96 -7.82 3.96
C LEU A 46 6.69 -8.46 2.78
N THR A 47 7.74 -7.84 2.25
CA THR A 47 8.43 -8.42 1.09
C THR A 47 8.98 -9.79 1.40
N GLU A 48 9.66 -9.94 2.51
CA GLU A 48 10.27 -11.21 2.86
C GLU A 48 9.21 -12.25 3.18
N GLN A 49 8.19 -11.85 3.91
CA GLN A 49 7.12 -12.76 4.28
C GLN A 49 6.38 -13.27 3.05
N ALA A 50 6.05 -12.36 2.13
CA ALA A 50 5.32 -12.74 0.93
C ALA A 50 6.14 -13.69 0.07
N ALA A 51 7.42 -13.39 -0.12
CA ALA A 51 8.28 -14.24 -0.93
C ALA A 51 8.45 -15.61 -0.28
N THR A 52 8.62 -15.63 1.04
CA THR A 52 8.78 -16.88 1.77
C THR A 52 7.52 -17.74 1.67
N GLN A 53 6.35 -17.14 1.85
CA GLN A 53 5.10 -17.88 1.76
C GLN A 53 4.88 -18.42 0.36
N GLN A 54 5.17 -17.59 -0.63
CA GLN A 54 5.00 -18.00 -2.01
C GLN A 54 5.85 -19.23 -2.32
N PHE A 55 7.10 -19.20 -1.86
CA PHE A 55 8.01 -20.30 -2.11
C PHE A 55 7.64 -21.55 -1.30
N GLN A 56 7.40 -21.39 -0.01
CA GLN A 56 7.19 -22.53 0.88
C GLN A 56 5.85 -23.23 0.61
N LEU A 57 4.82 -22.42 0.30
CA LEU A 57 3.50 -23.00 0.05
C LEU A 57 3.29 -23.40 -1.40
N GLY A 58 4.21 -23.01 -2.27
CA GLY A 58 4.06 -23.33 -3.70
C GLY A 58 2.86 -22.65 -4.32
N ILE A 59 2.47 -21.49 -3.81
CA ILE A 59 1.30 -20.77 -4.32
C ILE A 59 1.73 -19.75 -5.37
N THR A 60 0.76 -19.24 -6.11
CA THR A 60 1.06 -18.21 -7.10
C THR A 60 1.36 -16.89 -6.42
N GLU A 61 1.99 -15.98 -7.17
CA GLU A 61 2.26 -14.64 -6.67
C GLU A 61 0.96 -13.92 -6.34
N ASP A 62 -0.05 -14.08 -7.18
CA ASP A 62 -1.35 -13.47 -6.95
C ASP A 62 -1.96 -13.92 -5.62
N LEU A 63 -1.87 -15.22 -5.36
CA LEU A 63 -2.43 -15.75 -4.12
C LEU A 63 -1.63 -15.27 -2.91
N ALA A 64 -0.31 -15.17 -3.05
CA ALA A 64 0.51 -14.65 -1.95
C ALA A 64 0.12 -13.21 -1.63
N LEU A 65 -0.08 -12.39 -2.67
CA LEU A 65 -0.49 -11.00 -2.46
C LEU A 65 -1.88 -10.92 -1.85
N ASP A 66 -2.79 -11.79 -2.28
CA ASP A 66 -4.13 -11.80 -1.71
C ASP A 66 -4.11 -12.17 -0.24
N ARG A 67 -3.28 -13.12 0.14
CA ARG A 67 -3.16 -13.49 1.55
C ARG A 67 -2.64 -12.31 2.38
N CYS A 68 -1.71 -11.54 1.84
CA CYS A 68 -1.23 -10.35 2.51
C CYS A 68 -2.36 -9.33 2.66
N LEU A 69 -3.14 -9.14 1.60
CA LEU A 69 -4.25 -8.21 1.66
C LEU A 69 -5.27 -8.62 2.71
N GLN A 70 -5.65 -9.90 2.75
CA GLN A 70 -6.61 -10.37 3.73
C GLN A 70 -6.10 -10.17 5.15
N GLY A 71 -4.80 -10.39 5.36
CA GLY A 71 -4.22 -10.15 6.68
C GLY A 71 -4.30 -8.69 7.09
N LEU A 72 -4.06 -7.78 6.14
CA LEU A 72 -4.15 -6.35 6.44
C LEU A 72 -5.58 -5.91 6.67
N LEU A 73 -6.52 -6.47 5.90
CA LEU A 73 -7.93 -6.11 6.06
C LEU A 73 -8.51 -6.61 7.39
N ALA A 74 -7.87 -7.58 8.00
CA ALA A 74 -8.33 -8.11 9.28
C ALA A 74 -8.11 -7.12 10.42
N SER A 75 -7.33 -6.07 10.20
CA SER A 75 -7.07 -5.08 11.24
C SER A 75 -7.44 -3.68 10.75
N PRO A 76 -8.73 -3.40 10.59
CA PRO A 76 -9.17 -2.11 10.04
C PRO A 76 -8.81 -0.91 10.92
N ASP A 77 -8.51 -1.17 12.20
CA ASP A 77 -8.08 -0.09 13.09
C ASP A 77 -6.67 0.39 12.76
N VAL A 78 -5.87 -0.44 12.12
CA VAL A 78 -4.49 -0.08 11.79
C VAL A 78 -4.43 0.60 10.42
N LEU A 79 -5.02 -0.03 9.42
CA LEU A 79 -5.03 0.51 8.06
C LEU A 79 -6.45 0.48 7.52
N SER A 80 -6.83 1.52 6.82
CA SER A 80 -8.09 1.49 6.09
C SER A 80 -7.99 0.52 4.93
N GLU A 81 -9.12 0.17 4.35
CA GLU A 81 -9.12 -0.72 3.19
C GLU A 81 -8.32 -0.10 2.05
N ALA A 82 -8.47 1.20 1.82
CA ALA A 82 -7.74 1.87 0.76
C ALA A 82 -6.24 1.81 1.01
N GLU A 83 -5.84 2.02 2.27
CA GLU A 83 -4.43 1.94 2.63
C GLU A 83 -3.89 0.52 2.48
N ALA A 84 -4.68 -0.47 2.88
CA ALA A 84 -4.26 -1.86 2.76
C ALA A 84 -4.04 -2.24 1.30
N ARG A 85 -4.92 -1.81 0.42
CA ARG A 85 -4.76 -2.06 -1.01
C ARG A 85 -3.52 -1.37 -1.56
N TRP A 86 -3.27 -0.13 -1.11
CA TRP A 86 -2.08 0.58 -1.54
C TRP A 86 -0.81 -0.17 -1.11
N VAL A 87 -0.81 -0.69 0.13
CA VAL A 87 0.34 -1.43 0.65
C VAL A 87 0.62 -2.65 -0.23
N VAL A 88 -0.42 -3.39 -0.61
CA VAL A 88 -0.21 -4.59 -1.41
C VAL A 88 0.24 -4.23 -2.83
N CYS A 89 -0.25 -3.14 -3.38
CA CYS A 89 0.24 -2.68 -4.69
C CYS A 89 1.71 -2.31 -4.61
N ARG A 90 2.11 -1.62 -3.55
CA ARG A 90 3.49 -1.25 -3.35
C ARG A 90 4.36 -2.49 -3.14
N LEU A 91 3.84 -3.45 -2.39
CA LEU A 91 4.53 -4.73 -2.16
C LEU A 91 4.81 -5.43 -3.48
N ALA A 92 3.81 -5.48 -4.37
CA ALA A 92 4.01 -6.10 -5.67
C ALA A 92 5.11 -5.39 -6.45
N GLU A 93 5.16 -4.04 -6.39
CA GLU A 93 6.22 -3.29 -7.03
C GLU A 93 7.59 -3.67 -6.47
N LEU A 94 7.68 -3.75 -5.15
CA LEU A 94 8.95 -4.06 -4.51
C LEU A 94 9.45 -5.46 -4.86
N LEU A 95 8.53 -6.38 -5.07
CA LEU A 95 8.88 -7.76 -5.42
C LEU A 95 8.97 -7.96 -6.92
N HIS A 96 8.62 -6.96 -7.71
CA HIS A 96 8.58 -7.05 -9.18
C HIS A 96 7.60 -8.14 -9.63
N TRP A 97 6.49 -8.24 -8.91
CA TRP A 97 5.43 -9.18 -9.23
C TRP A 97 4.32 -8.46 -9.97
N PRO A 98 3.61 -9.16 -10.86
CA PRO A 98 2.46 -8.54 -11.51
C PRO A 98 1.37 -8.21 -10.50
N LEU A 99 0.66 -7.13 -10.75
CA LEU A 99 -0.42 -6.74 -9.85
C LEU A 99 -1.67 -7.55 -10.18
N PRO A 100 -2.29 -8.20 -9.19
CA PRO A 100 -3.51 -8.98 -9.43
C PRO A 100 -4.62 -8.09 -9.98
N GLU A 101 -5.49 -8.69 -10.78
CA GLU A 101 -6.59 -7.95 -11.39
C GLU A 101 -7.44 -7.23 -10.38
N GLY A 102 -7.70 -7.89 -9.25
CA GLY A 102 -8.55 -7.29 -8.22
C GLY A 102 -7.97 -6.06 -7.56
N LEU A 103 -6.66 -5.84 -7.74
CA LEU A 103 -6.00 -4.68 -7.15
C LEU A 103 -5.69 -3.60 -8.17
N GLN A 104 -5.86 -3.90 -9.45
CA GLN A 104 -5.64 -2.91 -10.48
C GLN A 104 -6.76 -1.89 -10.41
N GLU A 105 -6.39 -0.63 -10.63
CA GLU A 105 -7.41 0.39 -10.60
C GLU A 105 -8.29 0.27 -11.80
N PRO A 106 -9.60 0.47 -11.61
CA PRO A 106 -10.49 0.44 -12.76
C PRO A 106 -10.12 1.56 -13.70
N SER A 107 -10.12 1.24 -14.96
CA SER A 107 -9.90 2.28 -15.96
C SER A 107 -11.03 3.24 -15.90
N ALA A 108 -10.71 4.45 -15.70
CA ALA A 108 -11.76 5.44 -15.60
C ALA A 108 -12.37 5.72 -16.95
#